data_63fcc7617c4cad5db6bff7af588bb215
#
_entry.id   63fcc7617c4cad5db6bff7af588bb215
#
_cell.length_a   1.000
_cell.length_b   1.000
_cell.length_c   1.000
_cell.angle_alpha   90.00
_cell.angle_beta   90.00
_cell.angle_gamma   90.00
#
_symmetry.space_group_name_H-M   'P 1'
#
loop_
_entity.id
_entity.type
_entity.pdbx_description
1 polymer ?
#
loop_
_entity_poly.entity_id
_entity_poly.type
_entity_poly.pdbx_seq_one_letter_code
_entity_poly.pdbx_strand_id
1 'polypeptide(L)'
;MIELILVVAIIGVLAALAYPRFVNLSKDAEAAAAEATIGGLASALNIHAVKQLAAGQTIVPHNPFDDLMRPPGNYAGAFGDVDLSNCPPGRWAYQIGNGSNGNWAVVLYRAKATLTTAFAWGGAQWLIYEVKPYANAAGQTIGLSLTEYAPLHKW
;
A
#
# COMPACT_ATOMS: atom_id res chain seq x y z
N MET A 1 -34.17 -16.41 36.97
CA MET A 1 -33.84 -14.99 36.72
C MET A 1 -32.37 -14.69 37.05
N ILE A 2 -31.85 -15.12 38.21
CA ILE A 2 -30.44 -14.88 38.58
C ILE A 2 -29.46 -15.59 37.62
N GLU A 3 -29.79 -16.75 37.10
CA GLU A 3 -29.01 -17.51 36.13
C GLU A 3 -28.78 -16.73 34.85
N LEU A 4 -29.79 -16.05 34.34
CA LEU A 4 -29.67 -15.22 33.14
C LEU A 4 -28.73 -14.04 33.37
N ILE A 5 -28.86 -13.38 34.53
CA ILE A 5 -27.98 -12.25 34.91
C ILE A 5 -26.53 -12.72 35.01
N LEU A 6 -26.30 -13.89 35.62
CA LEU A 6 -24.96 -14.46 35.75
C LEU A 6 -24.33 -14.76 34.38
N VAL A 7 -25.10 -15.35 33.46
CA VAL A 7 -24.61 -15.64 32.10
C VAL A 7 -24.24 -14.36 31.36
N VAL A 8 -25.10 -13.33 31.42
CA VAL A 8 -24.81 -12.04 30.78
C VAL A 8 -23.58 -11.38 31.37
N ALA A 9 -23.41 -11.46 32.70
CA ALA A 9 -22.21 -10.92 33.35
C ALA A 9 -20.91 -11.63 32.90
N ILE A 10 -20.93 -12.96 32.79
CA ILE A 10 -19.78 -13.73 32.32
C ILE A 10 -19.45 -13.38 30.85
N ILE A 11 -20.47 -13.32 29.97
CA ILE A 11 -20.30 -12.93 28.58
C ILE A 11 -19.71 -11.52 28.48
N GLY A 12 -20.18 -10.58 29.30
CA GLY A 12 -19.67 -9.22 29.36
C GLY A 12 -18.17 -9.15 29.70
N VAL A 13 -17.74 -9.93 30.70
CA VAL A 13 -16.31 -10.01 31.07
C VAL A 13 -15.48 -10.63 29.94
N LEU A 14 -15.95 -11.73 29.35
CA LEU A 14 -15.25 -12.38 28.24
C LEU A 14 -15.15 -11.46 27.02
N ALA A 15 -16.21 -10.74 26.69
CA ALA A 15 -16.21 -9.77 25.59
C ALA A 15 -15.20 -8.63 25.82
N ALA A 16 -15.11 -8.12 27.05
CA ALA A 16 -14.17 -7.07 27.41
C ALA A 16 -12.70 -7.51 27.24
N LEU A 17 -12.39 -8.77 27.54
CA LEU A 17 -11.05 -9.35 27.36
C LEU A 17 -10.73 -9.71 25.91
N ALA A 18 -11.75 -10.09 25.13
CA ALA A 18 -11.58 -10.49 23.74
C ALA A 18 -11.43 -9.28 22.79
N TYR A 19 -12.12 -8.17 23.07
CA TYR A 19 -12.16 -7.00 22.20
C TYR A 19 -10.77 -6.46 21.78
N PRO A 20 -9.81 -6.19 22.68
CA PRO A 20 -8.49 -5.66 22.29
C PRO A 20 -7.71 -6.64 21.41
N ARG A 21 -7.89 -7.94 21.61
CA ARG A 21 -7.23 -8.96 20.78
C ARG A 21 -7.76 -8.96 19.35
N PHE A 22 -9.07 -8.81 19.16
CA PHE A 22 -9.67 -8.72 17.84
C PHE A 22 -9.23 -7.46 17.08
N VAL A 23 -9.12 -6.32 17.75
CA VAL A 23 -8.65 -5.07 17.13
C VAL A 23 -7.21 -5.22 16.65
N ASN A 24 -6.33 -5.82 17.44
CA ASN A 24 -4.94 -6.03 17.05
C ASN A 24 -4.83 -7.02 15.88
N LEU A 25 -5.55 -8.14 15.93
CA LEU A 25 -5.58 -9.13 14.86
C LEU A 25 -6.08 -8.53 13.53
N SER A 26 -7.06 -7.62 13.58
CA SER A 26 -7.55 -6.92 12.40
C SER A 26 -6.48 -6.02 11.77
N LYS A 27 -5.66 -5.34 12.59
CA LYS A 27 -4.54 -4.52 12.12
C LYS A 27 -3.45 -5.38 11.49
N ASP A 28 -3.10 -6.49 12.13
CA ASP A 28 -2.08 -7.40 11.63
C ASP A 28 -2.52 -8.04 10.31
N ALA A 29 -3.80 -8.40 10.19
CA ALA A 29 -4.38 -8.92 8.96
C ALA A 29 -4.39 -7.88 7.84
N GLU A 30 -4.67 -6.62 8.15
CA GLU A 30 -4.61 -5.52 7.18
C GLU A 30 -3.18 -5.30 6.68
N ALA A 31 -2.19 -5.28 7.58
CA ALA A 31 -0.78 -5.15 7.24
C ALA A 31 -0.30 -6.31 6.36
N ALA A 32 -0.58 -7.55 6.74
CA ALA A 32 -0.22 -8.73 5.96
C ALA A 32 -0.86 -8.75 4.57
N ALA A 33 -2.12 -8.32 4.45
CA ALA A 33 -2.80 -8.21 3.16
C ALA A 33 -2.17 -7.12 2.27
N ALA A 34 -1.73 -6.01 2.87
CA ALA A 34 -1.02 -4.96 2.17
C ALA A 34 0.34 -5.45 1.65
N GLU A 35 1.13 -6.13 2.49
CA GLU A 35 2.41 -6.72 2.09
C GLU A 35 2.27 -7.74 0.95
N ALA A 36 1.27 -8.62 1.04
CA ALA A 36 1.00 -9.59 -0.03
C ALA A 36 0.66 -8.89 -1.36
N THR A 37 -0.12 -7.80 -1.32
CA THR A 37 -0.44 -7.01 -2.50
C THR A 37 0.81 -6.36 -3.08
N ILE A 38 1.67 -5.76 -2.26
CA ILE A 38 2.94 -5.16 -2.68
C ILE A 38 3.86 -6.19 -3.33
N GLY A 39 3.95 -7.40 -2.78
CA GLY A 39 4.71 -8.50 -3.39
C GLY A 39 4.20 -8.85 -4.81
N GLY A 40 2.90 -8.89 -5.00
CA GLY A 40 2.27 -9.08 -6.31
C GLY A 40 2.57 -7.93 -7.29
N LEU A 41 2.47 -6.69 -6.84
CA LEU A 41 2.78 -5.50 -7.64
C LEU A 41 4.26 -5.43 -8.03
N ALA A 42 5.17 -5.76 -7.11
CA ALA A 42 6.60 -5.84 -7.40
C ALA A 42 6.91 -6.88 -8.47
N SER A 43 6.23 -8.04 -8.42
CA SER A 43 6.36 -9.07 -9.45
C SER A 43 5.85 -8.59 -10.81
N ALA A 44 4.72 -7.89 -10.85
CA ALA A 44 4.15 -7.31 -12.07
C ALA A 44 5.10 -6.27 -12.70
N LEU A 45 5.67 -5.36 -11.89
CA LEU A 45 6.67 -4.39 -12.35
C LEU A 45 7.91 -5.06 -12.96
N ASN A 46 8.42 -6.12 -12.34
CA ASN A 46 9.57 -6.85 -12.87
C ASN A 46 9.25 -7.52 -14.21
N ILE A 47 8.07 -8.12 -14.36
CA ILE A 47 7.62 -8.68 -15.64
C ILE A 47 7.52 -7.58 -16.71
N HIS A 48 6.97 -6.42 -16.36
CA HIS A 48 6.88 -5.26 -17.24
C HIS A 48 8.27 -4.80 -17.69
N ALA A 49 9.20 -4.62 -16.75
CA ALA A 49 10.57 -4.21 -17.04
C ALA A 49 11.29 -5.20 -17.98
N VAL A 50 11.13 -6.52 -17.76
CA VAL A 50 11.69 -7.55 -18.63
C VAL A 50 11.09 -7.47 -20.05
N LYS A 51 9.78 -7.23 -20.19
CA LYS A 51 9.14 -7.04 -21.51
C LYS A 51 9.70 -5.82 -22.24
N GLN A 52 9.89 -4.70 -21.55
CA GLN A 52 10.47 -3.49 -22.14
C GLN A 52 11.92 -3.74 -22.60
N LEU A 53 12.73 -4.39 -21.76
CA LEU A 53 14.11 -4.77 -22.12
C LEU A 53 14.15 -5.69 -23.35
N ALA A 54 13.29 -6.71 -23.39
CA ALA A 54 13.22 -7.63 -24.53
C ALA A 54 12.79 -6.92 -25.82
N ALA A 55 12.00 -5.86 -25.71
CA ALA A 55 11.58 -5.02 -26.83
C ALA A 55 12.62 -3.93 -27.20
N GLY A 56 13.76 -3.84 -26.49
CA GLY A 56 14.76 -2.80 -26.69
C GLY A 56 14.30 -1.40 -26.26
N GLN A 57 13.28 -1.33 -25.41
CA GLN A 57 12.72 -0.07 -24.90
C GLN A 57 13.39 0.36 -23.62
N THR A 58 13.35 1.67 -23.33
CA THR A 58 13.80 2.22 -22.06
C THR A 58 12.79 1.90 -20.95
N ILE A 59 13.27 1.40 -19.82
CA ILE A 59 12.44 1.15 -18.65
C ILE A 59 12.08 2.49 -18.02
N VAL A 60 10.78 2.75 -17.89
CA VAL A 60 10.23 3.94 -17.24
C VAL A 60 9.29 3.54 -16.10
N PRO A 61 9.15 4.36 -15.05
CA PRO A 61 8.15 4.13 -14.01
C PRO A 61 6.75 3.96 -14.61
N HIS A 62 6.05 2.92 -14.19
CA HIS A 62 4.77 2.51 -14.74
C HIS A 62 3.81 2.15 -13.60
N ASN A 63 2.51 2.25 -13.86
CA ASN A 63 1.48 1.84 -12.92
C ASN A 63 1.40 0.31 -12.80
N PRO A 64 1.83 -0.30 -11.70
CA PRO A 64 1.88 -1.76 -11.60
C PRO A 64 0.50 -2.43 -11.60
N PHE A 65 -0.57 -1.69 -11.34
CA PHE A 65 -1.94 -2.24 -11.38
C PHE A 65 -2.40 -2.53 -12.80
N ASP A 66 -1.85 -1.83 -13.81
CA ASP A 66 -2.19 -2.03 -15.22
C ASP A 66 -1.58 -3.32 -15.80
N ASP A 67 -0.53 -3.86 -15.17
CA ASP A 67 0.11 -5.10 -15.54
C ASP A 67 -0.57 -6.35 -14.94
N LEU A 68 -1.48 -6.15 -14.01
CA LEU A 68 -2.25 -7.23 -13.41
C LEU A 68 -3.39 -7.66 -14.33
N MET A 69 -3.55 -8.97 -14.54
CA MET A 69 -4.70 -9.51 -15.28
C MET A 69 -6.03 -9.02 -14.68
N ARG A 70 -6.07 -8.85 -13.36
CA ARG A 70 -7.20 -8.29 -12.62
C ARG A 70 -6.68 -7.44 -11.46
N PRO A 71 -6.90 -6.13 -11.49
CA PRO A 71 -6.58 -5.27 -10.34
C PRO A 71 -7.32 -5.72 -9.08
N PRO A 72 -6.73 -5.52 -7.88
CA PRO A 72 -7.41 -5.79 -6.62
C PRO A 72 -8.76 -5.06 -6.55
N GLY A 73 -9.78 -5.70 -5.99
CA GLY A 73 -11.12 -5.11 -5.89
C GLY A 73 -11.19 -3.82 -5.06
N ASN A 74 -10.13 -3.54 -4.31
CA ASN A 74 -9.96 -2.32 -3.54
C ASN A 74 -9.00 -1.30 -4.20
N TYR A 75 -8.69 -1.44 -5.49
CA TYR A 75 -7.98 -0.42 -6.24
C TYR A 75 -8.93 0.73 -6.59
N ALA A 76 -8.56 1.95 -6.23
CA ALA A 76 -9.37 3.16 -6.43
C ALA A 76 -9.07 3.87 -7.74
N GLY A 77 -7.95 3.53 -8.39
CA GLY A 77 -7.54 4.14 -9.66
C GLY A 77 -6.21 4.90 -9.57
N ALA A 78 -5.82 5.48 -10.71
CA ALA A 78 -4.70 6.39 -10.79
C ALA A 78 -5.17 7.82 -10.52
N PHE A 79 -4.46 8.53 -9.67
CA PHE A 79 -4.70 9.92 -9.36
C PHE A 79 -3.57 10.77 -9.97
N GLY A 80 -3.93 11.92 -10.56
CA GLY A 80 -2.95 12.92 -10.97
C GLY A 80 -2.38 13.67 -9.75
N ASP A 81 -1.71 14.78 -10.00
CA ASP A 81 -0.98 15.56 -9.00
C ASP A 81 -1.84 16.14 -7.84
N VAL A 82 -3.15 15.86 -7.82
CA VAL A 82 -4.09 16.53 -6.90
C VAL A 82 -5.06 15.52 -6.30
N ASP A 83 -5.12 15.54 -4.97
CA ASP A 83 -6.25 15.12 -4.15
C ASP A 83 -6.41 13.61 -3.87
N LEU A 84 -5.48 13.08 -3.08
CA LEU A 84 -5.64 11.79 -2.38
C LEU A 84 -6.76 11.81 -1.32
N SER A 85 -7.36 12.98 -1.03
CA SER A 85 -8.47 13.09 -0.08
C SER A 85 -9.66 12.24 -0.49
N ASN A 86 -9.85 12.05 -1.80
CA ASN A 86 -10.92 11.23 -2.38
C ASN A 86 -10.64 9.72 -2.36
N CYS A 87 -9.46 9.26 -1.96
CA CYS A 87 -9.19 7.84 -1.81
C CYS A 87 -9.81 7.31 -0.50
N PRO A 88 -10.82 6.42 -0.53
CA PRO A 88 -11.43 5.91 0.69
C PRO A 88 -10.45 5.04 1.51
N PRO A 89 -10.62 4.92 2.84
CA PRO A 89 -9.86 3.99 3.66
C PRO A 89 -9.96 2.54 3.16
N GLY A 90 -8.87 1.79 3.23
CA GLY A 90 -8.78 0.41 2.75
C GLY A 90 -8.61 0.28 1.25
N ARG A 91 -8.26 1.36 0.55
CA ARG A 91 -8.09 1.39 -0.90
C ARG A 91 -6.65 1.64 -1.29
N TRP A 92 -6.30 1.03 -2.41
CA TRP A 92 -5.05 1.29 -3.14
C TRP A 92 -5.25 2.42 -4.14
N ALA A 93 -4.20 3.19 -4.34
CA ALA A 93 -4.13 4.23 -5.35
C ALA A 93 -2.75 4.22 -6.01
N TYR A 94 -2.67 4.71 -7.22
CA TYR A 94 -1.42 5.01 -7.89
C TYR A 94 -1.37 6.50 -8.20
N GLN A 95 -0.25 7.13 -7.96
CA GLN A 95 -0.06 8.53 -8.26
C GLN A 95 1.25 8.72 -9.02
N ILE A 96 1.19 9.56 -10.05
CA ILE A 96 2.34 10.06 -10.77
C ILE A 96 2.36 11.57 -10.65
N GLY A 97 3.51 12.14 -10.36
CA GLY A 97 3.69 13.58 -10.25
C GLY A 97 4.90 14.06 -11.02
N ASN A 98 4.83 15.32 -11.45
CA ASN A 98 5.90 16.04 -12.11
C ASN A 98 6.46 17.05 -11.11
N GLY A 99 7.44 16.63 -10.32
CA GLY A 99 8.11 17.51 -9.35
C GLY A 99 9.30 18.23 -9.93
N SER A 100 9.77 19.25 -9.23
CA SER A 100 11.03 19.97 -9.55
C SER A 100 12.27 19.05 -9.56
N ASN A 101 12.17 17.86 -8.95
CA ASN A 101 13.23 16.84 -8.88
C ASN A 101 13.00 15.68 -9.88
N GLY A 102 12.14 15.87 -10.89
CA GLY A 102 11.81 14.84 -11.89
C GLY A 102 10.45 14.18 -11.66
N ASN A 103 10.11 13.25 -12.58
CA ASN A 103 8.87 12.48 -12.48
C ASN A 103 9.01 11.43 -11.37
N TRP A 104 8.05 11.40 -10.47
CA TRP A 104 7.95 10.38 -9.44
C TRP A 104 6.65 9.58 -9.60
N ALA A 105 6.69 8.35 -9.19
CA ALA A 105 5.54 7.46 -9.25
C ALA A 105 5.45 6.69 -7.94
N VAL A 106 4.29 6.67 -7.33
CA VAL A 106 4.06 6.02 -6.04
C VAL A 106 2.80 5.16 -6.06
N VAL A 107 2.88 4.04 -5.37
CA VAL A 107 1.74 3.22 -4.98
C VAL A 107 1.40 3.57 -3.54
N LEU A 108 0.14 3.87 -3.30
CA LEU A 108 -0.35 4.28 -1.98
C LEU A 108 -1.45 3.34 -1.52
N TYR A 109 -1.46 3.07 -0.22
CA TYR A 109 -2.57 2.40 0.44
C TYR A 109 -3.06 3.25 1.59
N ARG A 110 -4.34 3.63 1.58
CA ARG A 110 -4.96 4.31 2.71
C ARG A 110 -5.42 3.30 3.73
N ALA A 111 -4.74 3.24 4.87
CA ALA A 111 -5.06 2.30 5.93
C ALA A 111 -6.43 2.61 6.57
N LYS A 112 -7.14 1.57 7.00
CA LYS A 112 -8.38 1.69 7.78
C LYS A 112 -8.11 1.95 9.25
N ALA A 113 -7.00 1.38 9.75
CA ALA A 113 -6.56 1.49 11.12
C ALA A 113 -5.18 2.12 11.20
N THR A 114 -4.77 2.56 12.38
CA THR A 114 -3.40 3.02 12.62
C THR A 114 -2.45 1.84 12.54
N LEU A 115 -1.63 1.79 11.49
CA LEU A 115 -0.57 0.81 11.30
C LEU A 115 0.76 1.40 11.77
N THR A 116 1.64 0.55 12.29
CA THR A 116 2.94 0.99 12.84
C THR A 116 3.86 1.56 11.77
N THR A 117 3.75 1.04 10.52
CA THR A 117 4.55 1.44 9.36
C THR A 117 3.89 2.53 8.52
N ALA A 118 2.64 2.90 8.81
CA ALA A 118 1.91 3.88 8.02
C ALA A 118 2.36 5.30 8.31
N PHE A 119 2.46 6.10 7.27
CA PHE A 119 2.75 7.52 7.35
C PHE A 119 1.46 8.33 7.54
N ALA A 120 1.46 9.28 8.48
CA ALA A 120 0.32 10.17 8.71
C ALA A 120 0.42 11.40 7.80
N TRP A 121 -0.50 11.52 6.85
CA TRP A 121 -0.59 12.68 5.97
C TRP A 121 -2.03 13.11 5.75
N GLY A 122 -2.31 14.39 5.89
CA GLY A 122 -3.66 14.93 5.75
C GLY A 122 -4.68 14.31 6.72
N GLY A 123 -4.26 13.89 7.93
CA GLY A 123 -5.12 13.24 8.91
C GLY A 123 -5.45 11.78 8.60
N ALA A 124 -4.86 11.20 7.57
CA ALA A 124 -5.01 9.80 7.19
C ALA A 124 -3.69 9.04 7.37
N GLN A 125 -3.79 7.72 7.50
CA GLN A 125 -2.64 6.80 7.57
C GLN A 125 -2.40 6.18 6.21
N TRP A 126 -1.17 6.28 5.70
CA TRP A 126 -0.80 5.82 4.37
C TRP A 126 0.41 4.90 4.42
N LEU A 127 0.36 3.80 3.69
CA LEU A 127 1.56 3.09 3.26
C LEU A 127 1.91 3.62 1.87
N ILE A 128 3.13 4.09 1.71
CA ILE A 128 3.58 4.73 0.47
C ILE A 128 4.80 3.96 -0.05
N TYR A 129 4.73 3.53 -1.30
CA TYR A 129 5.83 2.84 -1.97
C TYR A 129 6.18 3.57 -3.26
N GLU A 130 7.42 3.95 -3.39
CA GLU A 130 7.93 4.62 -4.58
C GLU A 130 8.34 3.59 -5.64
N VAL A 131 7.91 3.82 -6.88
CA VAL A 131 8.33 3.03 -8.03
C VAL A 131 9.65 3.60 -8.54
N LYS A 132 10.76 2.91 -8.28
CA LYS A 132 12.11 3.35 -8.64
C LYS A 132 12.74 2.43 -9.69
N PRO A 133 13.36 3.00 -10.73
CA PRO A 133 14.23 2.23 -11.59
C PRO A 133 15.52 1.88 -10.81
N TYR A 134 16.00 0.65 -11.01
CA TYR A 134 17.32 0.25 -10.52
C TYR A 134 18.24 -0.11 -11.69
N ALA A 135 19.51 0.23 -11.54
CA ALA A 135 20.53 0.09 -12.58
C ALA A 135 21.58 -0.94 -12.22
N ASN A 136 22.21 -1.52 -13.24
CA ASN A 136 23.41 -2.34 -13.07
C ASN A 136 24.66 -1.48 -12.79
N ALA A 137 25.79 -2.12 -12.57
CA ALA A 137 27.09 -1.44 -12.33
C ALA A 137 27.55 -0.55 -13.49
N ALA A 138 27.01 -0.77 -14.69
CA ALA A 138 27.28 0.05 -15.89
C ALA A 138 26.34 1.26 -16.02
N GLY A 139 25.44 1.50 -15.06
CA GLY A 139 24.47 2.60 -15.07
C GLY A 139 23.24 2.35 -15.96
N GLN A 140 23.09 1.16 -16.54
CA GLN A 140 21.93 0.83 -17.33
C GLN A 140 20.76 0.41 -16.44
N THR A 141 19.58 1.00 -16.65
CA THR A 141 18.37 0.59 -15.94
C THR A 141 17.98 -0.83 -16.37
N ILE A 142 17.86 -1.73 -15.40
CA ILE A 142 17.60 -3.16 -15.63
C ILE A 142 16.30 -3.64 -14.99
N GLY A 143 15.61 -2.78 -14.26
CA GLY A 143 14.34 -3.15 -13.63
C GLY A 143 13.67 -2.00 -12.89
N LEU A 144 12.50 -2.30 -12.32
CA LEU A 144 11.74 -1.43 -11.44
C LEU A 144 11.57 -2.09 -10.08
N SER A 145 11.66 -1.32 -9.02
CA SER A 145 11.43 -1.77 -7.65
C SER A 145 10.36 -0.93 -6.97
N LEU A 146 9.65 -1.54 -6.02
CA LEU A 146 8.83 -0.83 -5.04
C LEU A 146 9.65 -0.69 -3.77
N THR A 147 9.97 0.55 -3.42
CA THR A 147 10.71 0.87 -2.21
C THR A 147 9.79 1.62 -1.26
N GLU A 148 9.73 1.18 -0.02
CA GLU A 148 8.96 1.88 1.00
C GLU A 148 9.47 3.33 1.11
N TYR A 149 8.55 4.27 1.01
CA TYR A 149 8.85 5.68 1.18
C TYR A 149 9.02 5.97 2.67
N ALA A 150 10.26 5.96 3.14
CA ALA A 150 10.59 6.44 4.46
C ALA A 150 10.67 7.98 4.41
N PRO A 151 9.82 8.72 5.10
CA PRO A 151 9.91 10.17 5.12
C PRO A 151 11.17 10.57 5.88
N LEU A 152 12.21 10.95 5.14
CA LEU A 152 13.47 11.47 5.72
C LEU A 152 13.30 12.88 6.32
N HIS A 153 12.14 13.50 6.21
CA HIS A 153 11.88 14.83 6.77
C HIS A 153 10.55 14.88 7.49
N LYS A 154 10.61 15.09 8.79
CA LYS A 154 9.54 15.74 9.55
C LYS A 154 9.43 17.17 9.01
N TRP A 155 8.33 17.48 8.36
CA TRP A 155 7.95 18.87 8.08
C TRP A 155 7.37 19.52 9.34
#